data_10768067b151fcea70fe7585dcec0b74
#
_entry.id   10768067b151fcea70fe7585dcec0b74
#
_cell.length_a   1.000
_cell.length_b   1.000
_cell.length_c   1.000
_cell.angle_alpha   90.00
_cell.angle_beta   90.00
_cell.angle_gamma   90.00
#
_symmetry.space_group_name_H-M   'P 1'
#
loop_
_entity.id
_entity.type
_entity.pdbx_description
1 polymer ?
#
loop_
_entity_poly.entity_id
_entity_poly.type
_entity_poly.pdbx_seq_one_letter_code
_entity_poly.pdbx_strand_id
1 'polypeptide(L)'
;MCAGEWPGLFAGMGTTLAADAEPSVRFPTAARERIAIASYPFRDFIARREDKSGGGKMELKEFAAHVSAKFNIKKIEPWSPHFRSLDKAYLEELRAAVTKAGGAIVNMAVDGEHSPYAMDSAERDRAVAGSKQWIDVAVVIGSPSVRTHIPAANDSKPDVERTAESLKRMAEYGAAKNVVVHLENDDAVSEDPFFIVKVIERVNSPWLRALPDFGNSVAAHDDDYAYKGVDEMFAQAYGISHVKEIEAGEQGKIAHVDLAKTFAIAKKHGYKGYFSMEWDSPGDPYAGTAGLIEKTLKNLS
;
A
#
# COMPACT_ATOMS: atom_id res chain seq x y z
N MET A 1 25.84 -9.59 57.85
CA MET A 1 25.17 -10.86 57.60
C MET A 1 23.74 -10.61 57.18
N CYS A 2 23.39 -11.23 56.14
CA CYS A 2 22.16 -11.56 55.44
C CYS A 2 21.89 -10.67 54.20
N ALA A 3 22.34 -11.24 53.10
CA ALA A 3 21.90 -10.95 51.74
C ALA A 3 20.44 -11.43 51.56
N GLY A 4 19.60 -10.63 50.95
CA GLY A 4 18.28 -11.00 50.48
C GLY A 4 18.26 -10.89 48.96
N GLU A 5 18.34 -12.03 48.27
CA GLU A 5 18.19 -12.15 46.83
C GLU A 5 16.74 -11.85 46.43
N TRP A 6 16.58 -11.00 45.39
CA TRP A 6 15.32 -10.86 44.68
C TRP A 6 15.34 -11.74 43.44
N PRO A 7 14.40 -12.69 43.25
CA PRO A 7 14.34 -13.46 42.04
C PRO A 7 13.72 -12.62 40.93
N GLY A 8 14.42 -12.55 39.80
CA GLY A 8 13.91 -11.99 38.56
C GLY A 8 12.79 -12.88 38.03
N LEU A 9 11.66 -12.20 37.69
CA LEU A 9 10.56 -12.75 36.90
C LEU A 9 9.94 -11.61 36.09
N PHE A 10 10.60 -11.24 35.03
CA PHE A 10 9.96 -10.52 33.89
C PHE A 10 10.68 -10.94 32.61
N ALA A 11 10.33 -12.10 32.11
CA ALA A 11 10.63 -12.49 30.74
C ALA A 11 9.41 -13.23 30.19
N GLY A 12 8.80 -12.71 29.16
CA GLY A 12 8.02 -13.52 28.23
C GLY A 12 6.49 -13.39 28.22
N MET A 13 5.90 -12.16 28.23
CA MET A 13 4.46 -12.03 28.01
C MET A 13 4.04 -10.87 27.06
N GLY A 14 4.94 -10.32 26.27
CA GLY A 14 4.65 -9.11 25.49
C GLY A 14 4.48 -9.25 23.98
N THR A 15 4.83 -10.37 23.37
CA THR A 15 4.95 -10.47 21.91
C THR A 15 3.82 -11.24 21.21
N THR A 16 3.10 -12.13 21.89
CA THR A 16 2.02 -12.91 21.28
C THR A 16 0.67 -12.18 21.23
N LEU A 17 0.40 -11.27 22.13
CA LEU A 17 -0.89 -10.56 22.19
C LEU A 17 -1.08 -9.50 21.11
N ALA A 18 -0.01 -8.96 20.52
CA ALA A 18 -0.11 -7.93 19.47
C ALA A 18 -0.41 -8.53 18.08
N ALA A 19 0.05 -9.75 17.81
CA ALA A 19 -0.12 -10.41 16.52
C ALA A 19 -1.57 -10.89 16.30
N ASP A 20 -2.29 -11.22 17.38
CA ASP A 20 -3.69 -11.69 17.32
C ASP A 20 -4.71 -10.55 17.45
N ALA A 21 -4.28 -9.32 17.78
CA ALA A 21 -5.15 -8.16 17.87
C ALA A 21 -5.48 -7.62 16.47
N GLU A 22 -6.76 -7.29 16.23
CA GLU A 22 -7.19 -6.66 14.97
C GLU A 22 -6.66 -5.23 14.85
N PRO A 23 -6.24 -4.80 13.64
CA PRO A 23 -5.92 -3.39 13.38
C PRO A 23 -7.11 -2.47 13.71
N SER A 24 -6.86 -1.37 14.39
CA SER A 24 -7.91 -0.43 14.81
C SER A 24 -7.85 0.90 14.03
N VAL A 25 -7.96 0.84 12.71
CA VAL A 25 -8.07 2.05 11.87
C VAL A 25 -9.51 2.50 11.79
N ARG A 26 -9.77 3.78 12.09
CA ARG A 26 -11.11 4.37 11.91
C ARG A 26 -11.22 4.98 10.52
N PHE A 27 -12.13 4.46 9.72
CA PHE A 27 -12.41 4.98 8.39
C PHE A 27 -13.55 6.00 8.41
N PRO A 28 -13.45 7.09 7.64
CA PRO A 28 -14.54 8.04 7.50
C PRO A 28 -15.72 7.43 6.73
N THR A 29 -16.92 7.93 6.99
CA THR A 29 -18.14 7.47 6.31
C THR A 29 -18.54 8.35 5.12
N ALA A 30 -18.16 9.65 5.15
CA ALA A 30 -18.45 10.55 4.03
C ALA A 30 -17.60 10.18 2.81
N ALA A 31 -18.24 10.04 1.64
CA ALA A 31 -17.61 9.56 0.41
C ALA A 31 -16.30 10.32 0.07
N ARG A 32 -16.33 11.66 0.11
CA ARG A 32 -15.14 12.48 -0.19
C ARG A 32 -13.99 12.26 0.79
N GLU A 33 -14.27 12.02 2.06
CA GLU A 33 -13.25 11.76 3.07
C GLU A 33 -12.59 10.37 2.93
N ARG A 34 -13.21 9.48 2.16
CA ARG A 34 -12.67 8.16 1.80
C ARG A 34 -11.76 8.21 0.56
N ILE A 35 -11.63 9.36 -0.10
CA ILE A 35 -10.73 9.51 -1.25
C ILE A 35 -9.35 9.91 -0.78
N ALA A 36 -8.33 9.23 -1.30
CA ALA A 36 -6.92 9.59 -1.20
C ALA A 36 -6.34 9.85 -2.59
N ILE A 37 -5.23 10.57 -2.65
CA ILE A 37 -4.49 10.79 -3.89
C ILE A 37 -3.11 10.15 -3.76
N ALA A 38 -2.82 9.18 -4.63
CA ALA A 38 -1.49 8.61 -4.78
C ALA A 38 -0.53 9.64 -5.38
N SER A 39 0.71 9.63 -4.95
CA SER A 39 1.72 10.50 -5.53
C SER A 39 2.29 9.96 -6.85
N TYR A 40 2.08 8.68 -7.15
CA TYR A 40 2.54 8.01 -8.36
C TYR A 40 2.07 8.67 -9.67
N PRO A 41 0.79 9.07 -9.85
CA PRO A 41 0.35 9.79 -11.06
C PRO A 41 1.16 11.06 -11.37
N PHE A 42 1.74 11.66 -10.34
CA PHE A 42 2.51 12.91 -10.41
C PHE A 42 4.02 12.69 -10.45
N ARG A 43 4.49 11.46 -10.82
CA ARG A 43 5.90 11.04 -10.80
C ARG A 43 6.83 11.90 -11.63
N ASP A 44 6.31 12.59 -12.64
CA ASP A 44 7.09 13.52 -13.45
C ASP A 44 7.17 14.93 -12.84
N PHE A 45 6.30 15.25 -11.89
CA PHE A 45 6.18 16.53 -11.22
C PHE A 45 6.78 16.55 -9.81
N ILE A 46 7.00 15.37 -9.21
CA ILE A 46 7.58 15.23 -7.87
C ILE A 46 9.03 14.76 -7.99
N ALA A 47 9.91 15.38 -7.21
CA ALA A 47 11.31 15.02 -7.16
C ALA A 47 11.50 13.62 -6.56
N ARG A 48 12.35 12.80 -7.21
CA ARG A 48 12.70 11.46 -6.74
C ARG A 48 14.03 11.51 -5.96
N ARG A 49 14.30 10.45 -5.18
CA ARG A 49 15.55 10.29 -4.44
C ARG A 49 16.79 10.40 -5.34
N GLU A 50 16.72 9.85 -6.52
CA GLU A 50 17.80 9.83 -7.51
C GLU A 50 18.01 11.17 -8.24
N ASP A 51 17.04 12.08 -8.21
CA ASP A 51 17.14 13.40 -8.86
C ASP A 51 18.16 14.28 -8.14
N LYS A 52 19.39 14.32 -8.63
CA LYS A 52 20.53 15.01 -7.99
C LYS A 52 20.32 16.52 -7.81
N SER A 53 19.51 17.16 -8.66
CA SER A 53 19.37 18.63 -8.73
C SER A 53 18.00 19.18 -8.32
N GLY A 54 17.05 18.32 -7.93
CA GLY A 54 15.66 18.75 -7.65
C GLY A 54 14.92 19.36 -8.86
N GLY A 55 15.62 19.79 -9.89
CA GLY A 55 15.17 20.20 -11.23
C GLY A 55 13.91 21.07 -11.36
N GLY A 56 13.53 21.83 -10.32
CA GLY A 56 12.27 22.60 -10.30
C GLY A 56 11.01 21.77 -10.04
N LYS A 57 11.16 20.49 -9.70
CA LYS A 57 10.06 19.62 -9.31
C LYS A 57 9.61 19.89 -7.86
N MET A 58 8.36 19.59 -7.58
CA MET A 58 7.77 19.66 -6.24
C MET A 58 8.43 18.66 -5.29
N GLU A 59 8.71 19.05 -4.07
CA GLU A 59 9.12 18.13 -3.00
C GLU A 59 7.91 17.38 -2.44
N LEU A 60 8.09 16.12 -2.03
CA LEU A 60 7.02 15.32 -1.43
C LEU A 60 6.36 16.02 -0.21
N LYS A 61 7.13 16.83 0.53
CA LYS A 61 6.62 17.63 1.66
C LYS A 61 5.57 18.67 1.26
N GLU A 62 5.55 19.09 -0.01
CA GLU A 62 4.59 20.06 -0.54
C GLU A 62 3.33 19.38 -1.08
N PHE A 63 3.36 18.06 -1.33
CA PHE A 63 2.32 17.33 -2.04
C PHE A 63 0.96 17.40 -1.34
N ALA A 64 0.88 17.28 -0.01
CA ALA A 64 -0.40 17.35 0.71
C ALA A 64 -1.10 18.71 0.57
N ALA A 65 -0.35 19.82 0.65
CA ALA A 65 -0.88 21.16 0.42
C ALA A 65 -1.32 21.34 -1.04
N HIS A 66 -0.53 20.83 -1.98
CA HIS A 66 -0.84 20.85 -3.41
C HIS A 66 -2.13 20.09 -3.72
N VAL A 67 -2.29 18.85 -3.24
CA VAL A 67 -3.49 18.03 -3.40
C VAL A 67 -4.72 18.71 -2.80
N SER A 68 -4.58 19.28 -1.60
CA SER A 68 -5.66 20.02 -0.95
C SER A 68 -6.12 21.21 -1.79
N ALA A 69 -5.19 21.99 -2.33
CA ALA A 69 -5.50 23.16 -3.18
C ALA A 69 -6.10 22.79 -4.52
N LYS A 70 -5.65 21.71 -5.16
CA LYS A 70 -6.08 21.30 -6.50
C LYS A 70 -7.38 20.50 -6.51
N PHE A 71 -7.58 19.60 -5.55
CA PHE A 71 -8.66 18.61 -5.58
C PHE A 71 -9.62 18.72 -4.39
N ASN A 72 -9.34 19.57 -3.40
CA ASN A 72 -10.04 19.60 -2.11
C ASN A 72 -10.11 18.20 -1.47
N ILE A 73 -9.00 17.45 -1.54
CA ILE A 73 -8.77 16.15 -0.89
C ILE A 73 -7.65 16.33 0.14
N LYS A 74 -7.79 15.70 1.31
CA LYS A 74 -6.85 15.83 2.44
C LYS A 74 -6.11 14.53 2.77
N LYS A 75 -6.34 13.48 2.02
CA LYS A 75 -5.67 12.20 2.20
C LYS A 75 -4.70 11.97 1.06
N ILE A 76 -3.50 11.56 1.39
CA ILE A 76 -2.46 11.26 0.40
C ILE A 76 -1.86 9.88 0.65
N GLU A 77 -1.32 9.32 -0.41
CA GLU A 77 -0.53 8.10 -0.42
C GLU A 77 0.81 8.37 -1.11
N PRO A 78 1.89 8.57 -0.33
CA PRO A 78 3.23 8.73 -0.90
C PRO A 78 3.75 7.45 -1.54
N TRP A 79 4.42 7.58 -2.69
CA TRP A 79 5.17 6.51 -3.34
C TRP A 79 6.65 6.53 -2.93
N SER A 80 7.24 5.37 -2.65
CA SER A 80 8.57 5.24 -2.05
C SER A 80 9.70 5.96 -2.80
N PRO A 81 9.76 6.04 -4.14
CA PRO A 81 10.78 6.80 -4.85
C PRO A 81 10.75 8.32 -4.61
N HIS A 82 9.63 8.88 -4.16
CA HIS A 82 9.50 10.32 -3.89
C HIS A 82 10.11 10.75 -2.54
N PHE A 83 10.51 9.81 -1.68
CA PHE A 83 11.20 10.14 -0.44
C PHE A 83 12.66 10.51 -0.73
N ARG A 84 13.01 11.80 -0.63
CA ARG A 84 14.37 12.29 -0.88
C ARG A 84 15.39 11.76 0.13
N SER A 85 14.95 11.49 1.36
CA SER A 85 15.73 10.87 2.42
C SER A 85 14.82 10.01 3.31
N LEU A 86 15.41 9.03 3.98
CA LEU A 86 14.78 8.28 5.06
C LEU A 86 15.29 8.69 6.43
N ASP A 87 16.08 9.78 6.51
CA ASP A 87 16.52 10.32 7.78
C ASP A 87 15.34 10.82 8.62
N LYS A 88 15.42 10.57 9.91
CA LYS A 88 14.33 10.90 10.85
C LYS A 88 13.89 12.36 10.76
N ALA A 89 14.83 13.29 10.63
CA ALA A 89 14.53 14.72 10.51
C ALA A 89 13.68 15.03 9.27
N TYR A 90 14.03 14.46 8.10
CA TYR A 90 13.26 14.61 6.87
C TYR A 90 11.85 14.04 7.01
N LEU A 91 11.70 12.87 7.62
CA LEU A 91 10.41 12.20 7.81
C LEU A 91 9.51 12.98 8.79
N GLU A 92 10.07 13.54 9.86
CA GLU A 92 9.36 14.40 10.80
C GLU A 92 8.90 15.70 10.13
N GLU A 93 9.74 16.31 9.27
CA GLU A 93 9.36 17.47 8.46
C GLU A 93 8.22 17.14 7.49
N LEU A 94 8.26 15.98 6.81
CA LEU A 94 7.18 15.51 5.94
C LEU A 94 5.87 15.39 6.72
N ARG A 95 5.89 14.71 7.86
CA ARG A 95 4.72 14.58 8.74
C ARG A 95 4.17 15.94 9.17
N ALA A 96 5.04 16.86 9.60
CA ALA A 96 4.66 18.20 10.00
C ALA A 96 4.03 19.00 8.84
N ALA A 97 4.58 18.90 7.63
CA ALA A 97 4.04 19.55 6.44
C ALA A 97 2.64 19.02 6.07
N VAL A 98 2.45 17.70 6.10
CA VAL A 98 1.13 17.07 5.86
C VAL A 98 0.10 17.53 6.91
N THR A 99 0.49 17.54 8.19
CA THR A 99 -0.38 18.02 9.29
C THR A 99 -0.73 19.49 9.11
N LYS A 100 0.24 20.34 8.77
CA LYS A 100 0.03 21.77 8.51
C LYS A 100 -0.95 22.02 7.36
N ALA A 101 -0.94 21.17 6.34
CA ALA A 101 -1.91 21.21 5.25
C ALA A 101 -3.32 20.72 5.66
N GLY A 102 -3.52 20.30 6.91
CA GLY A 102 -4.76 19.68 7.37
C GLY A 102 -5.01 18.30 6.77
N GLY A 103 -3.95 17.64 6.27
CA GLY A 103 -3.98 16.35 5.61
C GLY A 103 -3.60 15.18 6.52
N ALA A 104 -3.66 13.98 5.96
CA ALA A 104 -3.13 12.75 6.56
C ALA A 104 -2.57 11.82 5.49
N ILE A 105 -1.52 11.08 5.85
CA ILE A 105 -1.04 9.94 5.07
C ILE A 105 -1.88 8.73 5.49
N VAL A 106 -2.49 8.05 4.52
CA VAL A 106 -3.40 6.91 4.78
C VAL A 106 -2.82 5.57 4.38
N ASN A 107 -1.81 5.58 3.55
CA ASN A 107 -0.98 4.45 3.16
C ASN A 107 0.33 4.97 2.60
N MET A 108 1.28 4.08 2.38
CA MET A 108 2.52 4.36 1.67
C MET A 108 2.76 3.25 0.66
N ALA A 109 2.85 3.59 -0.62
CA ALA A 109 3.14 2.65 -1.69
C ALA A 109 4.65 2.40 -1.77
N VAL A 110 5.08 1.17 -1.51
CA VAL A 110 6.49 0.78 -1.47
C VAL A 110 6.77 -0.23 -2.57
N ASP A 111 7.68 0.10 -3.46
CA ASP A 111 8.21 -0.84 -4.44
C ASP A 111 9.34 -1.65 -3.80
N GLY A 112 9.14 -2.95 -3.71
CA GLY A 112 10.14 -3.87 -3.19
C GLY A 112 11.19 -4.20 -4.25
N GLU A 113 12.46 -4.35 -3.83
CA GLU A 113 13.56 -4.71 -4.73
C GLU A 113 13.91 -6.20 -4.64
N HIS A 114 13.43 -6.89 -3.62
CA HIS A 114 13.84 -8.26 -3.28
C HIS A 114 12.65 -9.20 -3.23
N SER A 115 12.82 -10.41 -3.79
CA SER A 115 11.75 -11.39 -3.87
C SER A 115 11.51 -12.13 -2.54
N PRO A 116 10.26 -12.13 -2.03
CA PRO A 116 9.91 -12.82 -0.79
C PRO A 116 9.83 -14.35 -0.94
N TYR A 117 9.92 -14.90 -2.16
CA TYR A 117 9.84 -16.35 -2.41
C TYR A 117 11.10 -16.96 -3.03
N ALA A 118 12.17 -16.21 -3.21
CA ALA A 118 13.41 -16.72 -3.77
C ALA A 118 13.87 -18.00 -3.07
N MET A 119 14.56 -18.89 -3.79
CA MET A 119 15.21 -20.08 -3.18
C MET A 119 16.31 -19.65 -2.22
N ASP A 120 17.07 -18.60 -2.59
CA ASP A 120 18.06 -17.99 -1.71
C ASP A 120 17.39 -17.36 -0.48
N SER A 121 17.65 -17.92 0.70
CA SER A 121 17.13 -17.38 1.95
C SER A 121 17.65 -15.97 2.26
N ALA A 122 18.87 -15.64 1.83
CA ALA A 122 19.42 -14.30 2.01
C ALA A 122 18.66 -13.26 1.19
N GLU A 123 18.15 -13.62 0.00
CA GLU A 123 17.27 -12.75 -0.80
C GLU A 123 15.93 -12.51 -0.08
N ARG A 124 15.31 -13.55 0.46
CA ARG A 124 14.10 -13.42 1.27
C ARG A 124 14.32 -12.58 2.54
N ASP A 125 15.48 -12.74 3.19
CA ASP A 125 15.83 -11.92 4.36
C ASP A 125 15.99 -10.44 4.00
N ARG A 126 16.54 -10.12 2.82
CA ARG A 126 16.59 -8.75 2.31
C ARG A 126 15.19 -8.18 2.05
N ALA A 127 14.29 -8.97 1.46
CA ALA A 127 12.89 -8.57 1.26
C ALA A 127 12.22 -8.19 2.59
N VAL A 128 12.39 -9.04 3.61
CA VAL A 128 11.84 -8.79 4.95
C VAL A 128 12.49 -7.57 5.62
N ALA A 129 13.80 -7.40 5.48
CA ALA A 129 14.52 -6.26 6.06
C ALA A 129 14.07 -4.93 5.43
N GLY A 130 13.92 -4.89 4.09
CA GLY A 130 13.40 -3.73 3.38
C GLY A 130 11.99 -3.36 3.83
N SER A 131 11.09 -4.34 3.94
CA SER A 131 9.73 -4.11 4.43
C SER A 131 9.73 -3.56 5.86
N LYS A 132 10.55 -4.10 6.77
CA LYS A 132 10.67 -3.59 8.15
C LYS A 132 11.15 -2.14 8.19
N GLN A 133 12.11 -1.76 7.34
CA GLN A 133 12.58 -0.39 7.23
C GLN A 133 11.42 0.56 6.84
N TRP A 134 10.60 0.17 5.86
CA TRP A 134 9.47 0.99 5.43
C TRP A 134 8.34 1.02 6.46
N ILE A 135 8.13 -0.03 7.23
CA ILE A 135 7.22 -0.02 8.39
C ILE A 135 7.71 0.97 9.45
N ASP A 136 9.01 1.05 9.73
CA ASP A 136 9.55 2.06 10.65
C ASP A 136 9.38 3.49 10.09
N VAL A 137 9.55 3.69 8.78
CA VAL A 137 9.24 4.97 8.11
C VAL A 137 7.75 5.33 8.30
N ALA A 138 6.84 4.37 8.09
CA ALA A 138 5.39 4.57 8.28
C ALA A 138 5.07 5.06 9.70
N VAL A 139 5.70 4.50 10.73
CA VAL A 139 5.54 4.94 12.12
C VAL A 139 5.93 6.41 12.28
N VAL A 140 7.09 6.83 11.74
CA VAL A 140 7.57 8.21 11.87
C VAL A 140 6.65 9.20 11.17
N ILE A 141 6.23 8.91 9.93
CA ILE A 141 5.37 9.80 9.15
C ILE A 141 3.88 9.73 9.57
N GLY A 142 3.51 8.76 10.40
CA GLY A 142 2.13 8.56 10.87
C GLY A 142 1.21 7.88 9.86
N SER A 143 1.76 7.05 8.96
CA SER A 143 0.97 6.19 8.08
C SER A 143 0.47 4.95 8.85
N PRO A 144 -0.82 4.59 8.76
CA PRO A 144 -1.36 3.39 9.42
C PRO A 144 -1.02 2.11 8.66
N SER A 145 -0.48 2.21 7.45
CA SER A 145 -0.20 1.05 6.60
C SER A 145 0.90 1.32 5.59
N VAL A 146 1.44 0.22 5.06
CA VAL A 146 2.35 0.17 3.92
C VAL A 146 1.83 -0.80 2.89
N ARG A 147 1.95 -0.48 1.61
CA ARG A 147 1.71 -1.41 0.51
C ARG A 147 3.04 -2.02 0.07
N THR A 148 3.03 -3.30 -0.20
CA THR A 148 4.08 -4.03 -0.92
C THR A 148 3.47 -4.83 -2.06
N HIS A 149 4.32 -5.28 -2.98
CA HIS A 149 4.01 -6.25 -4.02
C HIS A 149 4.98 -7.44 -3.92
N ILE A 150 4.94 -8.37 -4.87
CA ILE A 150 5.80 -9.56 -4.88
C ILE A 150 6.73 -9.52 -6.08
N PRO A 151 7.95 -8.94 -5.95
CA PRO A 151 8.94 -8.95 -7.02
C PRO A 151 9.31 -10.37 -7.45
N ALA A 152 9.51 -10.56 -8.75
CA ALA A 152 9.89 -11.84 -9.31
C ALA A 152 11.26 -12.30 -8.79
N ALA A 153 11.39 -13.61 -8.50
CA ALA A 153 12.67 -14.22 -8.20
C ALA A 153 13.37 -14.69 -9.48
N ASN A 154 14.69 -14.52 -9.54
CA ASN A 154 15.49 -15.01 -10.66
C ASN A 154 15.83 -16.52 -10.58
N ASP A 155 15.67 -17.14 -9.40
CA ASP A 155 16.13 -18.48 -9.06
C ASP A 155 15.00 -19.50 -8.85
N SER A 156 13.74 -19.05 -8.91
CA SER A 156 12.58 -19.90 -8.66
C SER A 156 11.30 -19.36 -9.28
N LYS A 157 10.31 -20.24 -9.40
CA LYS A 157 8.94 -19.88 -9.72
C LYS A 157 8.22 -19.39 -8.46
N PRO A 158 7.12 -18.60 -8.61
CA PRO A 158 6.27 -18.22 -7.50
C PRO A 158 5.86 -19.41 -6.63
N ASP A 159 5.96 -19.24 -5.33
CA ASP A 159 5.72 -20.28 -4.33
C ASP A 159 4.98 -19.72 -3.13
N VAL A 160 3.77 -20.21 -2.90
CA VAL A 160 2.87 -19.71 -1.85
C VAL A 160 3.47 -19.87 -0.46
N GLU A 161 4.11 -21.02 -0.16
CA GLU A 161 4.65 -21.31 1.18
C GLU A 161 5.80 -20.38 1.52
N ARG A 162 6.79 -20.24 0.63
CA ARG A 162 7.94 -19.34 0.85
C ARG A 162 7.50 -17.87 0.90
N THR A 163 6.56 -17.48 0.04
CA THR A 163 5.99 -16.13 0.07
C THR A 163 5.30 -15.87 1.41
N ALA A 164 4.46 -16.80 1.85
CA ALA A 164 3.73 -16.68 3.11
C ALA A 164 4.65 -16.63 4.33
N GLU A 165 5.75 -17.43 4.34
CA GLU A 165 6.76 -17.39 5.40
C GLU A 165 7.38 -15.98 5.54
N SER A 166 7.76 -15.37 4.42
CA SER A 166 8.36 -14.03 4.39
C SER A 166 7.36 -12.96 4.78
N LEU A 167 6.15 -12.99 4.21
CA LEU A 167 5.10 -12.00 4.50
C LEU A 167 4.56 -12.11 5.92
N LYS A 168 4.55 -13.31 6.50
CA LYS A 168 4.23 -13.48 7.93
C LYS A 168 5.20 -12.71 8.82
N ARG A 169 6.50 -12.77 8.55
CA ARG A 169 7.52 -12.00 9.28
C ARG A 169 7.35 -10.50 9.14
N MET A 170 6.91 -10.03 7.97
CA MET A 170 6.58 -8.62 7.71
C MET A 170 5.33 -8.21 8.49
N ALA A 171 4.26 -9.01 8.43
CA ALA A 171 3.01 -8.77 9.13
C ALA A 171 3.17 -8.77 10.67
N GLU A 172 3.95 -9.69 11.23
CA GLU A 172 4.27 -9.73 12.67
C GLU A 172 5.01 -8.47 13.11
N TYR A 173 5.94 -7.97 12.29
CA TYR A 173 6.61 -6.71 12.58
C TYR A 173 5.67 -5.50 12.47
N GLY A 174 4.80 -5.49 11.47
CA GLY A 174 3.74 -4.50 11.32
C GLY A 174 2.79 -4.47 12.51
N ALA A 175 2.35 -5.65 12.98
CA ALA A 175 1.52 -5.81 14.17
C ALA A 175 2.16 -5.18 15.41
N ALA A 176 3.46 -5.45 15.65
CA ALA A 176 4.20 -4.87 16.77
C ALA A 176 4.34 -3.34 16.69
N LYS A 177 4.16 -2.75 15.51
CA LYS A 177 4.24 -1.31 15.24
C LYS A 177 2.87 -0.66 15.00
N ASN A 178 1.78 -1.43 15.03
CA ASN A 178 0.43 -0.99 14.66
C ASN A 178 0.36 -0.42 13.22
N VAL A 179 1.03 -1.10 12.28
CA VAL A 179 1.08 -0.78 10.86
C VAL A 179 0.62 -2.00 10.06
N VAL A 180 -0.44 -1.85 9.26
CA VAL A 180 -0.94 -2.92 8.39
C VAL A 180 -0.04 -3.04 7.15
N VAL A 181 0.30 -4.26 6.77
CA VAL A 181 0.96 -4.57 5.51
C VAL A 181 -0.10 -4.93 4.48
N HIS A 182 -0.20 -4.16 3.42
CA HIS A 182 -1.09 -4.43 2.30
C HIS A 182 -0.31 -5.09 1.16
N LEU A 183 -0.89 -6.12 0.56
CA LEU A 183 -0.37 -6.80 -0.61
C LEU A 183 -1.23 -6.43 -1.82
N GLU A 184 -0.63 -5.73 -2.78
CA GLU A 184 -1.29 -5.28 -3.99
C GLU A 184 -1.12 -6.28 -5.14
N ASN A 185 -2.11 -6.36 -6.02
CA ASN A 185 -2.01 -7.00 -7.32
C ASN A 185 -1.25 -6.10 -8.31
N ASP A 186 0.05 -6.00 -8.12
CA ASP A 186 0.99 -5.19 -8.91
C ASP A 186 2.25 -5.99 -9.18
N ASP A 187 2.89 -5.78 -10.36
CA ASP A 187 4.05 -6.55 -10.82
C ASP A 187 3.69 -7.98 -11.26
N ALA A 188 4.49 -8.56 -12.15
CA ALA A 188 4.24 -9.78 -12.94
C ALA A 188 3.81 -11.03 -12.12
N VAL A 189 4.18 -11.11 -10.83
CA VAL A 189 3.78 -12.22 -9.96
C VAL A 189 2.49 -11.90 -9.22
N SER A 190 2.36 -10.68 -8.75
CA SER A 190 1.24 -10.22 -7.93
C SER A 190 0.01 -9.87 -8.77
N GLU A 191 0.15 -9.66 -10.08
CA GLU A 191 -0.99 -9.44 -10.98
C GLU A 191 -1.96 -10.63 -11.01
N ASP A 192 -1.52 -11.84 -10.62
CA ASP A 192 -2.40 -12.97 -10.34
C ASP A 192 -3.10 -12.78 -8.97
N PRO A 193 -4.35 -12.30 -8.93
CA PRO A 193 -5.05 -11.99 -7.69
C PRO A 193 -5.33 -13.23 -6.84
N PHE A 194 -5.45 -14.42 -7.46
CA PHE A 194 -5.66 -15.67 -6.73
C PHE A 194 -4.38 -16.15 -6.03
N PHE A 195 -3.20 -15.82 -6.58
CA PHE A 195 -1.95 -16.08 -5.88
C PHE A 195 -1.87 -15.23 -4.60
N ILE A 196 -2.21 -13.95 -4.70
CA ILE A 196 -2.26 -13.03 -3.55
C ILE A 196 -3.20 -13.55 -2.46
N VAL A 197 -4.44 -13.90 -2.82
CA VAL A 197 -5.45 -14.41 -1.88
C VAL A 197 -4.92 -15.66 -1.17
N LYS A 198 -4.36 -16.63 -1.89
CA LYS A 198 -3.77 -17.84 -1.30
C LYS A 198 -2.65 -17.52 -0.31
N VAL A 199 -1.80 -16.56 -0.62
CA VAL A 199 -0.72 -16.13 0.28
C VAL A 199 -1.30 -15.49 1.55
N ILE A 200 -2.27 -14.58 1.43
CA ILE A 200 -2.92 -13.93 2.58
C ILE A 200 -3.62 -14.97 3.47
N GLU A 201 -4.38 -15.87 2.89
CA GLU A 201 -5.04 -16.98 3.60
C GLU A 201 -4.02 -17.88 4.31
N ARG A 202 -2.89 -18.17 3.65
CA ARG A 202 -1.84 -19.01 4.22
C ARG A 202 -1.13 -18.35 5.40
N VAL A 203 -0.93 -17.02 5.36
CA VAL A 203 -0.38 -16.24 6.49
C VAL A 203 -1.39 -16.14 7.62
N ASN A 204 -2.66 -16.01 7.31
CA ASN A 204 -3.79 -15.94 8.26
C ASN A 204 -3.53 -14.93 9.40
N SER A 205 -3.19 -13.70 9.02
CA SER A 205 -2.94 -12.60 9.96
C SER A 205 -3.78 -11.39 9.63
N PRO A 206 -4.43 -10.72 10.61
CA PRO A 206 -5.17 -9.49 10.38
C PRO A 206 -4.26 -8.32 9.97
N TRP A 207 -2.96 -8.47 10.09
CA TRP A 207 -1.95 -7.46 9.74
C TRP A 207 -1.36 -7.62 8.35
N LEU A 208 -1.76 -8.68 7.60
CA LEU A 208 -1.51 -8.83 6.17
C LEU A 208 -2.84 -8.83 5.43
N ARG A 209 -3.13 -7.79 4.65
CA ARG A 209 -4.41 -7.61 3.98
C ARG A 209 -4.22 -7.32 2.50
N ALA A 210 -5.24 -7.57 1.69
CA ALA A 210 -5.20 -7.21 0.29
C ALA A 210 -5.37 -5.69 0.10
N LEU A 211 -4.67 -5.16 -0.90
CA LEU A 211 -4.93 -3.87 -1.53
C LEU A 211 -5.38 -4.17 -2.97
N PRO A 212 -6.68 -4.25 -3.24
CA PRO A 212 -7.16 -4.44 -4.60
C PRO A 212 -6.86 -3.20 -5.45
N ASP A 213 -6.02 -3.33 -6.48
CA ASP A 213 -5.95 -2.39 -7.57
C ASP A 213 -6.99 -2.76 -8.63
N PHE A 214 -7.67 -1.75 -9.16
CA PHE A 214 -8.78 -1.94 -10.10
C PHE A 214 -8.33 -2.32 -11.51
N GLY A 215 -7.10 -1.95 -11.90
CA GLY A 215 -6.61 -2.03 -13.27
C GLY A 215 -5.63 -3.17 -13.54
N ASN A 216 -4.68 -3.41 -12.65
CA ASN A 216 -3.53 -4.25 -12.90
C ASN A 216 -3.94 -5.67 -13.38
N SER A 217 -4.80 -6.36 -12.65
CA SER A 217 -5.27 -7.69 -13.06
C SER A 217 -6.12 -7.68 -14.33
N VAL A 218 -6.86 -6.58 -14.60
CA VAL A 218 -7.66 -6.43 -15.84
C VAL A 218 -6.75 -6.24 -17.05
N ALA A 219 -5.62 -5.61 -16.91
CA ALA A 219 -4.62 -5.49 -17.97
C ALA A 219 -3.90 -6.79 -18.26
N ALA A 220 -3.61 -7.58 -17.21
CA ALA A 220 -2.83 -8.81 -17.29
C ALA A 220 -3.62 -10.05 -17.75
N HIS A 221 -4.92 -10.12 -17.44
CA HIS A 221 -5.76 -11.30 -17.63
C HIS A 221 -7.00 -11.01 -18.47
N ASP A 222 -7.83 -12.04 -18.71
CA ASP A 222 -9.18 -11.86 -19.24
C ASP A 222 -10.12 -11.29 -18.15
N ASP A 223 -11.18 -10.61 -18.57
CA ASP A 223 -12.09 -9.90 -17.68
C ASP A 223 -12.74 -10.81 -16.62
N ASP A 224 -13.14 -12.03 -17.00
CA ASP A 224 -13.82 -12.95 -16.09
C ASP A 224 -12.86 -13.40 -14.98
N TYR A 225 -11.63 -13.70 -15.31
CA TYR A 225 -10.59 -14.07 -14.35
C TYR A 225 -10.24 -12.88 -13.46
N ALA A 226 -9.96 -11.73 -14.07
CA ALA A 226 -9.56 -10.51 -13.35
C ALA A 226 -10.61 -10.06 -12.34
N TYR A 227 -11.88 -9.91 -12.74
CA TYR A 227 -12.93 -9.45 -11.82
C TYR A 227 -13.30 -10.47 -10.75
N LYS A 228 -13.20 -11.78 -11.02
CA LYS A 228 -13.31 -12.80 -9.95
C LYS A 228 -12.19 -12.66 -8.95
N GLY A 229 -10.96 -12.45 -9.42
CA GLY A 229 -9.81 -12.24 -8.54
C GLY A 229 -9.93 -10.97 -7.70
N VAL A 230 -10.36 -9.86 -8.31
CA VAL A 230 -10.64 -8.61 -7.57
C VAL A 230 -11.75 -8.82 -6.53
N ASP A 231 -12.79 -9.62 -6.84
CA ASP A 231 -13.84 -9.98 -5.86
C ASP A 231 -13.26 -10.74 -4.65
N GLU A 232 -12.42 -11.74 -4.88
CA GLU A 232 -11.73 -12.47 -3.80
C GLU A 232 -10.76 -11.57 -3.00
N MET A 233 -10.06 -10.66 -3.67
CA MET A 233 -9.20 -9.69 -2.99
C MET A 233 -10.01 -8.75 -2.10
N PHE A 234 -11.18 -8.28 -2.53
CA PHE A 234 -12.03 -7.43 -1.69
C PHE A 234 -12.56 -8.16 -0.45
N ALA A 235 -12.70 -9.48 -0.47
CA ALA A 235 -13.00 -10.27 0.73
C ALA A 235 -11.85 -10.19 1.77
N GLN A 236 -10.62 -9.94 1.33
CA GLN A 236 -9.42 -9.81 2.16
C GLN A 236 -8.96 -8.35 2.34
N ALA A 237 -9.65 -7.38 1.74
CA ALA A 237 -9.25 -5.96 1.77
C ALA A 237 -9.54 -5.29 3.12
N TYR A 238 -8.73 -4.28 3.48
CA TYR A 238 -8.92 -3.57 4.74
C TYR A 238 -8.77 -2.06 4.61
N GLY A 239 -7.57 -1.54 4.36
CA GLY A 239 -7.24 -0.13 4.57
C GLY A 239 -7.43 0.76 3.36
N ILE A 240 -6.98 0.31 2.21
CA ILE A 240 -6.90 1.10 0.98
C ILE A 240 -7.07 0.22 -0.25
N SER A 241 -7.54 0.80 -1.34
CA SER A 241 -7.66 0.20 -2.68
C SER A 241 -7.27 1.26 -3.71
N HIS A 242 -6.58 0.87 -4.78
CA HIS A 242 -6.22 1.77 -5.87
C HIS A 242 -7.32 1.83 -6.92
N VAL A 243 -7.66 3.04 -7.35
CA VAL A 243 -8.65 3.30 -8.40
C VAL A 243 -7.93 3.73 -9.67
N LYS A 244 -8.00 2.88 -10.67
CA LYS A 244 -7.58 3.13 -12.05
C LYS A 244 -8.76 2.94 -12.98
N GLU A 245 -8.83 3.70 -14.06
CA GLU A 245 -9.84 3.53 -15.11
C GLU A 245 -9.23 2.90 -16.36
N ILE A 246 -7.96 3.14 -16.56
CA ILE A 246 -7.19 2.67 -17.70
C ILE A 246 -5.88 2.10 -17.15
N GLU A 247 -5.45 0.99 -17.68
CA GLU A 247 -4.14 0.39 -17.38
C GLU A 247 -3.47 -0.04 -18.68
N ALA A 248 -2.16 0.21 -18.77
CA ALA A 248 -1.34 -0.23 -19.88
C ALA A 248 -0.75 -1.60 -19.54
N GLY A 249 -1.31 -2.65 -20.13
CA GLY A 249 -0.78 -4.00 -20.02
C GLY A 249 0.44 -4.24 -20.92
N GLU A 250 0.96 -5.44 -20.88
CA GLU A 250 2.08 -5.87 -21.73
C GLU A 250 1.79 -5.62 -23.23
N GLN A 251 2.84 -5.36 -23.98
CA GLN A 251 2.80 -5.12 -25.44
C GLN A 251 1.93 -3.91 -25.86
N GLY A 252 1.66 -2.98 -24.95
CA GLY A 252 0.89 -1.77 -25.23
C GLY A 252 -0.63 -2.01 -25.32
N LYS A 253 -1.15 -3.14 -24.84
CA LYS A 253 -2.58 -3.38 -24.69
C LYS A 253 -3.12 -2.37 -23.67
N ILE A 254 -4.14 -1.61 -24.04
CA ILE A 254 -4.84 -0.72 -23.14
C ILE A 254 -6.07 -1.45 -22.60
N ALA A 255 -6.14 -1.65 -21.30
CA ALA A 255 -7.29 -2.18 -20.60
C ALA A 255 -8.16 -1.04 -20.04
N HIS A 256 -9.48 -1.19 -20.14
CA HIS A 256 -10.46 -0.26 -19.57
C HIS A 256 -11.18 -0.96 -18.42
N VAL A 257 -11.11 -0.35 -17.25
CA VAL A 257 -11.74 -0.86 -16.04
C VAL A 257 -13.21 -0.44 -15.99
N ASP A 258 -14.11 -1.39 -15.78
CA ASP A 258 -15.50 -1.11 -15.42
C ASP A 258 -15.56 -0.67 -13.95
N LEU A 259 -15.44 0.64 -13.73
CA LEU A 259 -15.48 1.21 -12.38
C LEU A 259 -16.78 0.86 -11.64
N ALA A 260 -17.93 0.87 -12.32
CA ALA A 260 -19.21 0.55 -11.69
C ALA A 260 -19.24 -0.88 -11.17
N LYS A 261 -18.73 -1.84 -11.95
CA LYS A 261 -18.59 -3.25 -11.56
C LYS A 261 -17.65 -3.39 -10.36
N THR A 262 -16.48 -2.74 -10.39
CA THR A 262 -15.49 -2.86 -9.30
C THR A 262 -15.99 -2.21 -8.00
N PHE A 263 -16.62 -1.04 -8.07
CA PHE A 263 -17.26 -0.44 -6.88
C PHE A 263 -18.43 -1.27 -6.34
N ALA A 264 -19.18 -1.94 -7.21
CA ALA A 264 -20.23 -2.88 -6.77
C ALA A 264 -19.63 -4.08 -6.02
N ILE A 265 -18.48 -4.59 -6.47
CA ILE A 265 -17.72 -5.64 -5.76
C ILE A 265 -17.26 -5.13 -4.38
N ALA A 266 -16.63 -3.97 -4.31
CA ALA A 266 -16.22 -3.38 -3.03
C ALA A 266 -17.40 -3.21 -2.06
N LYS A 267 -18.54 -2.75 -2.57
CA LYS A 267 -19.77 -2.58 -1.78
C LYS A 267 -20.34 -3.93 -1.31
N LYS A 268 -20.32 -4.96 -2.15
CA LYS A 268 -20.73 -6.34 -1.82
C LYS A 268 -20.01 -6.86 -0.57
N HIS A 269 -18.70 -6.58 -0.47
CA HIS A 269 -17.86 -6.97 0.67
C HIS A 269 -17.91 -6.00 1.85
N GLY A 270 -18.74 -4.95 1.79
CA GLY A 270 -18.84 -3.97 2.87
C GLY A 270 -17.56 -3.18 3.10
N TYR A 271 -16.74 -3.00 2.06
CA TYR A 271 -15.45 -2.32 2.16
C TYR A 271 -15.59 -0.87 2.65
N LYS A 272 -14.85 -0.53 3.71
CA LYS A 272 -14.91 0.77 4.38
C LYS A 272 -13.63 1.61 4.24
N GLY A 273 -12.57 1.03 3.70
CA GLY A 273 -11.27 1.68 3.54
C GLY A 273 -11.27 2.85 2.57
N TYR A 274 -10.10 3.40 2.35
CA TYR A 274 -9.86 4.49 1.40
C TYR A 274 -9.82 3.99 -0.04
N PHE A 275 -10.16 4.87 -0.96
CA PHE A 275 -9.96 4.71 -2.39
C PHE A 275 -8.90 5.73 -2.84
N SER A 276 -7.73 5.27 -3.22
CA SER A 276 -6.62 6.11 -3.67
C SER A 276 -6.68 6.27 -5.17
N MET A 277 -6.71 7.51 -5.64
CA MET A 277 -6.71 7.81 -7.07
C MET A 277 -5.31 7.59 -7.63
N GLU A 278 -5.17 6.58 -8.46
CA GLU A 278 -3.92 6.22 -9.10
C GLU A 278 -4.08 6.23 -10.63
N TRP A 279 -4.35 7.44 -11.17
CA TRP A 279 -4.45 7.60 -12.61
C TRP A 279 -3.10 7.28 -13.28
N ASP A 280 -3.10 6.31 -14.21
CA ASP A 280 -1.93 5.90 -14.97
C ASP A 280 -2.26 5.74 -16.44
N SER A 281 -2.28 6.84 -17.15
CA SER A 281 -2.59 6.92 -18.58
C SER A 281 -1.81 8.04 -19.23
N PRO A 282 -1.61 8.02 -20.55
CA PRO A 282 -1.08 9.17 -21.26
C PRO A 282 -1.96 10.42 -21.08
N GLY A 283 -1.34 11.58 -20.91
CA GLY A 283 -2.03 12.85 -20.82
C GLY A 283 -1.76 13.63 -19.53
N ASP A 284 -2.69 14.50 -19.14
CA ASP A 284 -2.55 15.35 -17.96
C ASP A 284 -3.03 14.62 -16.70
N PRO A 285 -2.14 14.29 -15.74
CA PRO A 285 -2.51 13.60 -14.52
C PRO A 285 -3.46 14.41 -13.63
N TYR A 286 -3.46 15.73 -13.75
CA TYR A 286 -4.41 16.57 -12.99
C TYR A 286 -5.84 16.40 -13.49
N ALA A 287 -6.04 16.45 -14.81
CA ALA A 287 -7.34 16.22 -15.42
C ALA A 287 -7.82 14.77 -15.18
N GLY A 288 -6.92 13.80 -15.37
CA GLY A 288 -7.21 12.38 -15.14
C GLY A 288 -7.60 12.09 -13.68
N THR A 289 -6.82 12.56 -12.72
CA THR A 289 -7.14 12.41 -11.28
C THR A 289 -8.45 13.10 -10.91
N ALA A 290 -8.74 14.31 -11.45
CA ALA A 290 -10.02 14.98 -11.20
C ALA A 290 -11.20 14.14 -11.72
N GLY A 291 -11.09 13.57 -12.93
CA GLY A 291 -12.08 12.67 -13.50
C GLY A 291 -12.31 11.41 -12.67
N LEU A 292 -11.24 10.78 -12.15
CA LEU A 292 -11.34 9.63 -11.25
C LEU A 292 -12.06 9.98 -9.94
N ILE A 293 -11.78 11.16 -9.35
CA ILE A 293 -12.47 11.65 -8.14
C ILE A 293 -13.98 11.75 -8.40
N GLU A 294 -14.40 12.38 -9.50
CA GLU A 294 -15.82 12.55 -9.84
C GLU A 294 -16.53 11.20 -10.03
N LYS A 295 -15.90 10.28 -10.78
CA LYS A 295 -16.44 8.92 -10.99
C LYS A 295 -16.50 8.12 -9.68
N THR A 296 -15.49 8.22 -8.84
CA THR A 296 -15.46 7.57 -7.51
C THR A 296 -16.59 8.10 -6.62
N LEU A 297 -16.77 9.41 -6.54
CA LEU A 297 -17.86 10.01 -5.75
C LEU A 297 -19.24 9.56 -6.23
N LYS A 298 -19.45 9.46 -7.55
CA LYS A 298 -20.68 8.96 -8.13
C LYS A 298 -20.97 7.51 -7.74
N ASN A 299 -19.96 6.67 -7.61
CA ASN A 299 -20.12 5.26 -7.24
C ASN A 299 -20.23 5.05 -5.72
N LEU A 300 -19.79 6.01 -4.90
CA LEU A 300 -19.90 5.95 -3.43
C LEU A 300 -21.16 6.61 -2.87
N SER A 301 -21.93 7.32 -3.71
CA SER A 301 -23.20 8.00 -3.33
C SER A 301 -24.39 7.04 -3.14
#